data_3170c9cf6670d4a525a3aff7bf0f9520
#
_entry.id   3170c9cf6670d4a525a3aff7bf0f9520
#
_cell.length_a   1.000
_cell.length_b   1.000
_cell.length_c   1.000
_cell.angle_alpha   90.00
_cell.angle_beta   90.00
_cell.angle_gamma   90.00
#
_symmetry.space_group_name_H-M   'P 1'
#
loop_
_entity.id
_entity.type
_entity.pdbx_description
1 polymer ?
#
loop_
_entity_poly.entity_id
_entity_poly.type
_entity_poly.pdbx_seq_one_letter_code
_entity_poly.pdbx_strand_id
1 'polypeptide(L)'
;MKYVAEQKEITMHSMLNPEKEAEVFSRAYYNELVSTYYIWGMGMGYHVKALLKQSKRIKVVVLEPKLSILKCALEYLDFSTELEEGQLQILYGRQLLKELTSMSKEDQLLIHQPSLEIMSECAEKQALENYFVSFNSINEQKRDLDNNFFLWQKTGLSEATDVFRDKVRGKKLVIVAAGPSLQEEIGNLKKYRKDVMILSVGTVAQRLIDNGVEPDFIIMTDAWEGMYHQIEGIKKTNIPLLVLATASFSVYKYYKGIIYLLYQEGYDKAEEVANRKEYPLYSVGGSVITLALDLAIQSKPDKIVLVGADMAYTDGKEHAFTNQLDGKQLENGRLVEKIGGGYVTTTKNLDIYRKWIEKRLQKDVDVKVYNVSHGAKIHGTVETSFLHAIE
;
A
#
# COMPACT_ATOMS: atom_id res chain seq x y z
N MET A 1 -5.60 8.03 -29.87
CA MET A 1 -4.56 7.10 -30.38
C MET A 1 -4.58 5.82 -29.56
N LYS A 2 -4.52 4.69 -30.24
CA LYS A 2 -4.36 3.37 -29.63
C LYS A 2 -2.94 2.89 -29.88
N TYR A 3 -2.33 2.36 -28.85
CA TYR A 3 -1.04 1.68 -28.92
C TYR A 3 -1.26 0.17 -28.86
N VAL A 4 -0.66 -0.57 -29.78
CA VAL A 4 -0.74 -2.04 -29.81
C VAL A 4 0.57 -2.62 -29.33
N ALA A 5 0.57 -3.31 -28.20
CA ALA A 5 1.71 -4.01 -27.64
C ALA A 5 1.30 -5.44 -27.25
N GLU A 6 2.03 -6.43 -27.72
CA GLU A 6 1.89 -7.86 -27.32
C GLU A 6 0.42 -8.35 -27.30
N GLN A 7 -0.34 -8.04 -28.37
CA GLN A 7 -1.76 -8.39 -28.56
C GLN A 7 -2.75 -7.59 -27.69
N LYS A 8 -2.31 -6.57 -26.95
CA LYS A 8 -3.18 -5.69 -26.16
C LYS A 8 -3.26 -4.30 -26.80
N GLU A 9 -4.47 -3.80 -27.02
CA GLU A 9 -4.71 -2.40 -27.42
C GLU A 9 -4.84 -1.52 -26.18
N ILE A 10 -3.99 -0.52 -26.05
CA ILE A 10 -4.02 0.47 -24.95
C ILE A 10 -4.39 1.82 -25.54
N THR A 11 -5.46 2.42 -25.03
CA THR A 11 -5.90 3.75 -25.43
C THR A 11 -5.08 4.78 -24.64
N MET A 12 -4.27 5.58 -25.36
CA MET A 12 -3.36 6.54 -24.73
C MET A 12 -4.06 7.77 -24.15
N HIS A 13 -5.20 8.17 -24.72
CA HIS A 13 -6.03 9.28 -24.26
C HIS A 13 -7.47 9.03 -24.65
N SER A 14 -8.40 9.76 -23.99
CA SER A 14 -9.82 9.72 -24.30
C SER A 14 -10.07 9.83 -25.81
N MET A 15 -10.84 8.90 -26.35
CA MET A 15 -11.24 8.92 -27.78
C MET A 15 -12.28 10.01 -28.07
N LEU A 16 -13.00 10.49 -27.07
CA LEU A 16 -14.06 11.49 -27.21
C LEU A 16 -13.55 12.92 -27.01
N ASN A 17 -12.76 13.15 -25.95
CA ASN A 17 -12.28 14.49 -25.62
C ASN A 17 -10.97 14.43 -24.82
N PRO A 18 -9.82 14.31 -25.49
CA PRO A 18 -8.52 14.22 -24.84
C PRO A 18 -8.10 15.53 -24.14
N GLU A 19 -8.59 16.68 -24.61
CA GLU A 19 -8.30 17.97 -24.01
C GLU A 19 -8.99 18.10 -22.64
N LYS A 20 -10.26 17.71 -22.56
CA LYS A 20 -11.00 17.72 -21.29
C LYS A 20 -10.40 16.74 -20.28
N GLU A 21 -9.99 15.55 -20.71
CA GLU A 21 -9.25 14.60 -19.87
C GLU A 21 -7.97 15.24 -19.31
N ALA A 22 -7.21 15.91 -20.16
CA ALA A 22 -5.98 16.59 -19.78
C ALA A 22 -6.21 17.78 -18.83
N GLU A 23 -7.31 18.53 -18.99
CA GLU A 23 -7.70 19.58 -18.05
C GLU A 23 -8.03 19.00 -16.67
N VAL A 24 -8.77 17.89 -16.61
CA VAL A 24 -9.08 17.20 -15.35
C VAL A 24 -7.79 16.72 -14.68
N PHE A 25 -6.89 16.10 -15.45
CA PHE A 25 -5.57 15.68 -14.97
C PHE A 25 -4.80 16.88 -14.39
N SER A 26 -4.66 17.97 -15.14
CA SER A 26 -3.88 19.11 -14.69
C SER A 26 -4.44 19.75 -13.42
N ARG A 27 -5.76 19.87 -13.28
CA ARG A 27 -6.41 20.40 -12.07
C ARG A 27 -6.27 19.48 -10.86
N ALA A 28 -6.26 18.17 -11.08
CA ALA A 28 -6.13 17.19 -10.00
C ALA A 28 -4.71 17.18 -9.40
N TYR A 29 -3.69 17.46 -10.22
CA TYR A 29 -2.30 17.30 -9.80
C TYR A 29 -1.52 18.61 -9.67
N TYR A 30 -2.06 19.74 -10.16
CA TYR A 30 -1.40 21.03 -10.01
C TYR A 30 -1.40 21.49 -8.55
N ASN A 31 -0.23 21.88 -8.05
CA ASN A 31 -0.03 22.45 -6.72
C ASN A 31 0.90 23.67 -6.85
N GLU A 32 0.48 24.83 -6.33
CA GLU A 32 1.24 26.09 -6.40
C GLU A 32 2.60 26.03 -5.68
N LEU A 33 2.78 25.08 -4.76
CA LEU A 33 4.02 24.87 -4.00
C LEU A 33 5.06 24.04 -4.76
N VAL A 34 4.66 23.38 -5.85
CA VAL A 34 5.53 22.52 -6.65
C VAL A 34 6.14 23.36 -7.79
N SER A 35 7.46 23.42 -7.85
CA SER A 35 8.18 24.15 -8.90
C SER A 35 8.52 23.26 -10.10
N THR A 36 8.78 21.98 -9.89
CA THR A 36 9.16 21.05 -10.95
C THR A 36 8.29 19.80 -10.93
N TYR A 37 7.72 19.49 -12.09
CA TYR A 37 6.96 18.27 -12.31
C TYR A 37 7.74 17.33 -13.22
N TYR A 38 7.99 16.12 -12.76
CA TYR A 38 8.45 15.02 -13.59
C TYR A 38 7.23 14.23 -14.06
N ILE A 39 7.11 13.99 -15.38
CA ILE A 39 6.00 13.23 -15.95
C ILE A 39 6.53 11.98 -16.62
N TRP A 40 6.20 10.81 -16.10
CA TRP A 40 6.48 9.55 -16.78
C TRP A 40 5.45 9.29 -17.86
N GLY A 41 5.89 9.36 -19.12
CA GLY A 41 5.08 9.15 -20.32
C GLY A 41 4.53 10.43 -20.94
N MET A 42 4.93 10.66 -22.19
CA MET A 42 4.43 11.77 -23.01
C MET A 42 3.00 11.53 -23.50
N GLY A 43 2.62 10.26 -23.77
CA GLY A 43 1.38 9.97 -24.47
C GLY A 43 1.30 10.78 -25.77
N MET A 44 0.16 11.43 -26.02
CA MET A 44 0.02 12.42 -27.12
C MET A 44 0.31 13.87 -26.68
N GLY A 45 0.78 14.07 -25.43
CA GLY A 45 1.19 15.39 -24.93
C GLY A 45 0.06 16.27 -24.38
N TYR A 46 -1.20 15.88 -24.45
CA TYR A 46 -2.33 16.72 -23.98
C TYR A 46 -2.21 17.10 -22.51
N HIS A 47 -1.93 16.13 -21.63
CA HIS A 47 -1.79 16.35 -20.19
C HIS A 47 -0.56 17.19 -19.86
N VAL A 48 0.53 17.04 -20.62
CA VAL A 48 1.73 17.89 -20.50
C VAL A 48 1.38 19.33 -20.82
N LYS A 49 0.72 19.56 -21.97
CA LYS A 49 0.31 20.91 -22.40
C LYS A 49 -0.69 21.55 -21.43
N ALA A 50 -1.63 20.78 -20.90
CA ALA A 50 -2.60 21.26 -19.92
C ALA A 50 -1.94 21.64 -18.58
N LEU A 51 -0.94 20.89 -18.12
CA LEU A 51 -0.19 21.21 -16.92
C LEU A 51 0.66 22.47 -17.09
N LEU A 52 1.37 22.61 -18.21
CA LEU A 52 2.16 23.80 -18.55
C LEU A 52 1.32 25.09 -18.60
N LYS A 53 0.04 25.00 -18.98
CA LYS A 53 -0.90 26.12 -18.96
C LYS A 53 -1.29 26.61 -17.56
N GLN A 54 -1.10 25.81 -16.50
CA GLN A 54 -1.50 26.21 -15.14
C GLN A 54 -0.64 27.37 -14.59
N SER A 55 0.66 27.38 -14.91
CA SER A 55 1.54 28.44 -14.45
C SER A 55 2.80 28.55 -15.32
N LYS A 56 3.22 29.76 -15.62
CA LYS A 56 4.53 30.03 -16.28
C LYS A 56 5.74 29.81 -15.35
N ARG A 57 5.52 29.59 -14.07
CA ARG A 57 6.59 29.41 -13.07
C ARG A 57 7.02 27.97 -12.90
N ILE A 58 6.21 27.01 -13.36
CA ILE A 58 6.53 25.59 -13.23
C ILE A 58 7.46 25.14 -14.34
N LYS A 59 8.32 24.18 -14.02
CA LYS A 59 9.09 23.41 -14.98
C LYS A 59 8.48 22.01 -15.10
N VAL A 60 8.38 21.50 -16.32
CA VAL A 60 7.92 20.14 -16.60
C VAL A 60 9.04 19.37 -17.28
N VAL A 61 9.40 18.22 -16.70
CA VAL A 61 10.40 17.28 -17.23
C VAL A 61 9.67 16.01 -17.65
N VAL A 62 9.53 15.77 -18.93
CA VAL A 62 8.87 14.57 -19.46
C VAL A 62 9.90 13.46 -19.64
N LEU A 63 9.60 12.29 -19.11
CA LEU A 63 10.38 11.07 -19.19
C LEU A 63 9.65 10.09 -20.12
N GLU A 64 10.02 10.02 -21.42
CA GLU A 64 9.35 9.15 -22.39
C GLU A 64 10.25 7.95 -22.78
N PRO A 65 9.88 6.72 -22.43
CA PRO A 65 10.68 5.53 -22.77
C PRO A 65 10.56 5.09 -24.23
N LYS A 66 9.51 5.56 -24.95
CA LYS A 66 9.19 5.09 -26.31
C LYS A 66 9.34 6.20 -27.34
N LEU A 67 10.39 6.12 -28.17
CA LEU A 67 10.64 7.14 -29.24
C LEU A 67 9.46 7.28 -30.21
N SER A 68 8.75 6.21 -30.52
CA SER A 68 7.58 6.24 -31.39
C SER A 68 6.44 7.09 -30.84
N ILE A 69 6.23 7.05 -29.53
CA ILE A 69 5.21 7.88 -28.85
C ILE A 69 5.65 9.34 -28.88
N LEU A 70 6.90 9.60 -28.52
CA LEU A 70 7.45 10.96 -28.54
C LEU A 70 7.30 11.61 -29.94
N LYS A 71 7.67 10.88 -30.99
CA LYS A 71 7.52 11.35 -32.37
C LYS A 71 6.07 11.71 -32.70
N CYS A 72 5.13 10.80 -32.40
CA CYS A 72 3.71 11.06 -32.60
C CYS A 72 3.23 12.29 -31.84
N ALA A 73 3.62 12.47 -30.58
CA ALA A 73 3.21 13.62 -29.77
C ALA A 73 3.68 14.96 -30.39
N LEU A 74 4.94 15.00 -30.83
CA LEU A 74 5.55 16.20 -31.42
C LEU A 74 5.05 16.49 -32.87
N GLU A 75 4.49 15.51 -33.55
CA GLU A 75 3.81 15.72 -34.85
C GLU A 75 2.44 16.36 -34.71
N TYR A 76 1.74 16.15 -33.56
CA TYR A 76 0.37 16.61 -33.35
C TYR A 76 0.26 17.87 -32.48
N LEU A 77 1.20 18.07 -31.57
CA LEU A 77 1.19 19.21 -30.65
C LEU A 77 2.52 19.99 -30.75
N ASP A 78 2.38 21.29 -30.86
CA ASP A 78 3.53 22.19 -30.84
C ASP A 78 3.94 22.54 -29.41
N PHE A 79 5.20 22.26 -29.08
CA PHE A 79 5.84 22.56 -27.80
C PHE A 79 7.04 23.50 -27.94
N SER A 80 7.22 24.11 -29.12
CA SER A 80 8.40 24.92 -29.44
C SER A 80 8.61 26.06 -28.43
N THR A 81 7.55 26.78 -28.08
CA THR A 81 7.61 27.86 -27.10
C THR A 81 8.08 27.40 -25.73
N GLU A 82 7.48 26.32 -25.20
CA GLU A 82 7.80 25.82 -23.85
C GLU A 82 9.20 25.21 -23.78
N LEU A 83 9.69 24.64 -24.88
CA LEU A 83 11.07 24.16 -25.03
C LEU A 83 12.08 25.29 -25.09
N GLU A 84 11.81 26.33 -25.89
CA GLU A 84 12.67 27.51 -26.05
C GLU A 84 12.73 28.33 -24.74
N GLU A 85 11.61 28.50 -24.05
CA GLU A 85 11.53 29.18 -22.75
C GLU A 85 12.14 28.35 -21.61
N GLY A 86 12.50 27.08 -21.84
CA GLY A 86 13.04 26.14 -20.83
C GLY A 86 12.00 25.67 -19.80
N GLN A 87 10.70 25.93 -20.05
CA GLN A 87 9.61 25.49 -19.21
C GLN A 87 9.35 23.98 -19.37
N LEU A 88 9.63 23.44 -20.56
CA LEU A 88 9.55 22.01 -20.86
C LEU A 88 10.93 21.44 -21.16
N GLN A 89 11.23 20.28 -20.56
CA GLN A 89 12.36 19.44 -20.93
C GLN A 89 11.85 18.04 -21.25
N ILE A 90 12.32 17.46 -22.34
CA ILE A 90 11.94 16.09 -22.73
C ILE A 90 13.18 15.22 -22.72
N LEU A 91 13.13 14.14 -21.97
CA LEU A 91 14.19 13.16 -21.83
C LEU A 91 13.74 11.82 -22.41
N TYR A 92 14.62 11.20 -23.15
CA TYR A 92 14.39 9.90 -23.80
C TYR A 92 15.59 8.98 -23.61
N GLY A 93 15.34 7.68 -23.47
CA GLY A 93 16.36 6.63 -23.47
C GLY A 93 16.71 6.05 -22.10
N ARG A 94 17.91 5.48 -21.96
CA ARG A 94 18.32 4.65 -20.80
C ARG A 94 18.57 5.43 -19.49
N GLN A 95 18.57 6.75 -19.51
CA GLN A 95 18.92 7.55 -18.32
C GLN A 95 17.70 8.02 -17.52
N LEU A 96 16.48 7.64 -17.93
CA LEU A 96 15.24 8.16 -17.33
C LEU A 96 15.14 7.86 -15.84
N LEU A 97 15.55 6.67 -15.39
CA LEU A 97 15.52 6.33 -13.95
C LEU A 97 16.56 7.10 -13.14
N LYS A 98 17.70 7.46 -13.75
CA LYS A 98 18.70 8.27 -13.09
C LYS A 98 18.15 9.66 -12.78
N GLU A 99 17.35 10.20 -13.67
CA GLU A 99 16.67 11.49 -13.44
C GLU A 99 15.68 11.41 -12.27
N LEU A 100 14.94 10.31 -12.14
CA LEU A 100 14.05 10.10 -10.99
C LEU A 100 14.81 10.04 -9.65
N THR A 101 16.04 9.55 -9.66
CA THR A 101 16.86 9.53 -8.42
C THR A 101 17.45 10.91 -8.07
N SER A 102 17.43 11.86 -8.99
CA SER A 102 17.89 13.23 -8.76
C SER A 102 16.78 14.19 -8.32
N MET A 103 15.53 13.72 -8.25
CA MET A 103 14.40 14.52 -7.78
C MET A 103 14.60 14.96 -6.33
N SER A 104 14.28 16.21 -6.06
CA SER A 104 14.22 16.76 -4.71
C SER A 104 12.90 16.37 -4.02
N LYS A 105 12.80 16.62 -2.71
CA LYS A 105 11.54 16.43 -1.98
C LYS A 105 10.44 17.44 -2.38
N GLU A 106 10.82 18.52 -3.06
CA GLU A 106 9.91 19.57 -3.51
C GLU A 106 9.40 19.32 -4.92
N ASP A 107 9.98 18.34 -5.63
CA ASP A 107 9.56 17.95 -6.97
C ASP A 107 8.44 16.90 -6.90
N GLN A 108 7.58 16.89 -7.92
CA GLN A 108 6.48 15.94 -7.99
C GLN A 108 6.60 15.04 -9.22
N LEU A 109 6.52 13.73 -9.01
CA LEU A 109 6.42 12.76 -10.09
C LEU A 109 4.94 12.48 -10.39
N LEU A 110 4.55 12.67 -11.64
CA LEU A 110 3.26 12.29 -12.19
C LEU A 110 3.44 11.14 -13.17
N ILE A 111 2.49 10.22 -13.21
CA ILE A 111 2.56 9.06 -14.10
C ILE A 111 1.35 9.06 -15.02
N HIS A 112 1.62 9.10 -16.33
CA HIS A 112 0.62 8.85 -17.36
C HIS A 112 0.36 7.34 -17.40
N GLN A 113 -0.74 6.89 -16.80
CA GLN A 113 -1.06 5.47 -16.60
C GLN A 113 -0.97 4.63 -17.89
N PRO A 114 -1.52 5.05 -19.06
CA PRO A 114 -1.36 4.28 -20.29
C PRO A 114 0.10 4.07 -20.71
N SER A 115 0.98 5.06 -20.47
CA SER A 115 2.42 4.93 -20.76
C SER A 115 3.11 3.93 -19.82
N LEU A 116 2.62 3.77 -18.60
CA LEU A 116 3.10 2.75 -17.67
C LEU A 116 2.64 1.35 -18.11
N GLU A 117 1.39 1.23 -18.57
CA GLU A 117 0.81 -0.05 -19.00
C GLU A 117 1.48 -0.67 -20.22
N ILE A 118 2.04 0.15 -21.13
CA ILE A 118 2.78 -0.31 -22.31
C ILE A 118 4.22 -0.74 -22.04
N MET A 119 4.72 -0.56 -20.82
CA MET A 119 6.03 -1.06 -20.42
C MET A 119 6.02 -2.58 -20.29
N SER A 120 7.09 -3.23 -20.73
CA SER A 120 7.34 -4.63 -20.41
C SER A 120 7.58 -4.80 -18.91
N GLU A 121 7.27 -5.98 -18.37
CA GLU A 121 7.51 -6.28 -16.95
C GLU A 121 9.01 -6.21 -16.63
N CYS A 122 9.36 -5.31 -15.72
CA CYS A 122 10.72 -5.10 -15.23
C CYS A 122 10.69 -4.42 -13.85
N ALA A 123 11.83 -4.36 -13.18
CA ALA A 123 11.94 -3.75 -11.85
C ALA A 123 11.54 -2.27 -11.85
N GLU A 124 11.85 -1.56 -12.93
CA GLU A 124 11.51 -0.16 -13.13
C GLU A 124 10.00 0.08 -13.21
N LYS A 125 9.30 -0.74 -14.00
CA LYS A 125 7.83 -0.69 -14.08
C LYS A 125 7.22 -0.92 -12.71
N GLN A 126 7.70 -1.92 -11.98
CA GLN A 126 7.22 -2.23 -10.65
C GLN A 126 7.44 -1.06 -9.66
N ALA A 127 8.60 -0.41 -9.72
CA ALA A 127 8.89 0.75 -8.88
C ALA A 127 7.95 1.92 -9.17
N LEU A 128 7.71 2.22 -10.46
CA LEU A 128 6.78 3.27 -10.89
C LEU A 128 5.32 2.93 -10.52
N GLU A 129 4.92 1.68 -10.64
CA GLU A 129 3.59 1.23 -10.22
C GLU A 129 3.39 1.36 -8.71
N ASN A 130 4.39 0.98 -7.92
CA ASN A 130 4.34 1.12 -6.47
C ASN A 130 4.23 2.59 -6.05
N TYR A 131 5.02 3.46 -6.69
CA TYR A 131 4.93 4.89 -6.49
C TYR A 131 3.54 5.43 -6.85
N PHE A 132 3.01 5.07 -8.03
CA PHE A 132 1.70 5.52 -8.51
C PHE A 132 0.56 5.13 -7.55
N VAL A 133 0.55 3.89 -7.08
CA VAL A 133 -0.47 3.42 -6.12
C VAL A 133 -0.35 4.18 -4.80
N SER A 134 0.87 4.31 -4.26
CA SER A 134 1.10 5.03 -2.99
C SER A 134 0.72 6.50 -3.09
N PHE A 135 1.14 7.15 -4.18
CA PHE A 135 0.88 8.57 -4.41
C PHE A 135 -0.63 8.87 -4.57
N ASN A 136 -1.34 8.08 -5.37
CA ASN A 136 -2.78 8.26 -5.55
C ASN A 136 -3.56 7.95 -4.27
N SER A 137 -3.21 6.90 -3.56
CA SER A 137 -3.84 6.58 -2.27
C SER A 137 -3.69 7.72 -1.25
N ILE A 138 -2.52 8.34 -1.18
CA ILE A 138 -2.28 9.48 -0.29
C ILE A 138 -3.07 10.71 -0.75
N ASN A 139 -3.05 11.03 -2.04
CA ASN A 139 -3.71 12.23 -2.55
C ASN A 139 -5.24 12.15 -2.54
N GLU A 140 -5.81 11.00 -2.93
CA GLU A 140 -7.26 10.77 -2.88
C GLU A 140 -7.79 10.79 -1.44
N GLN A 141 -6.99 10.33 -0.49
CA GLN A 141 -7.38 10.25 0.92
C GLN A 141 -6.84 11.41 1.76
N LYS A 142 -6.05 12.34 1.19
CA LYS A 142 -5.34 13.38 1.95
C LYS A 142 -6.26 14.15 2.91
N ARG A 143 -7.44 14.53 2.45
CA ARG A 143 -8.43 15.24 3.28
C ARG A 143 -8.90 14.38 4.46
N ASP A 144 -9.13 13.10 4.22
CA ASP A 144 -9.59 12.18 5.26
C ASP A 144 -8.46 11.85 6.23
N LEU A 145 -7.24 11.63 5.74
CA LEU A 145 -6.05 11.44 6.56
C LEU A 145 -5.82 12.64 7.48
N ASP A 146 -5.86 13.86 6.94
CA ASP A 146 -5.65 15.10 7.69
C ASP A 146 -6.73 15.31 8.75
N ASN A 147 -7.99 15.08 8.40
CA ASN A 147 -9.12 15.21 9.30
C ASN A 147 -9.08 14.16 10.43
N ASN A 148 -8.86 12.90 10.08
CA ASN A 148 -8.73 11.81 11.04
C ASN A 148 -7.56 12.08 12.00
N PHE A 149 -6.38 12.43 11.48
CA PHE A 149 -5.21 12.73 12.29
C PHE A 149 -5.50 13.84 13.30
N PHE A 150 -6.09 14.95 12.85
CA PHE A 150 -6.46 16.05 13.73
C PHE A 150 -7.42 15.63 14.85
N LEU A 151 -8.41 14.80 14.53
CA LEU A 151 -9.38 14.30 15.52
C LEU A 151 -8.71 13.37 16.53
N TRP A 152 -7.85 12.44 16.07
CA TRP A 152 -7.10 11.57 16.97
C TRP A 152 -6.17 12.33 17.91
N GLN A 153 -5.48 13.38 17.44
CA GLN A 153 -4.62 14.18 18.30
C GLN A 153 -5.38 14.87 19.42
N LYS A 154 -6.66 15.19 19.24
CA LYS A 154 -7.51 15.81 20.27
C LYS A 154 -7.92 14.86 21.39
N THR A 155 -7.83 13.56 21.18
CA THR A 155 -8.26 12.57 22.19
C THR A 155 -7.32 12.49 23.39
N GLY A 156 -6.05 12.82 23.20
CA GLY A 156 -5.02 12.63 24.23
C GLY A 156 -4.68 11.16 24.50
N LEU A 157 -5.06 10.24 23.59
CA LEU A 157 -4.75 8.82 23.73
C LEU A 157 -3.24 8.57 23.71
N SER A 158 -2.82 7.53 24.44
CA SER A 158 -1.42 7.09 24.50
C SER A 158 -0.99 6.40 23.24
N GLU A 159 0.30 6.45 22.97
CA GLU A 159 0.98 5.68 21.93
C GLU A 159 1.09 4.20 22.35
N ALA A 160 1.11 3.30 21.36
CA ALA A 160 0.95 1.85 21.55
C ALA A 160 2.23 1.09 21.88
N THR A 161 3.40 1.61 21.50
CA THR A 161 4.65 0.82 21.39
C THR A 161 5.04 0.13 22.67
N ASP A 162 5.10 0.85 23.78
CA ASP A 162 5.54 0.26 25.04
C ASP A 162 4.58 -0.81 25.52
N VAL A 163 3.26 -0.54 25.45
CA VAL A 163 2.23 -1.49 25.85
C VAL A 163 2.28 -2.76 25.01
N PHE A 164 2.45 -2.62 23.69
CA PHE A 164 2.53 -3.77 22.80
C PHE A 164 3.84 -4.54 23.01
N ARG A 165 4.98 -3.84 22.99
CA ARG A 165 6.33 -4.43 23.16
C ARG A 165 6.44 -5.22 24.46
N ASP A 166 5.97 -4.68 25.58
CA ASP A 166 6.06 -5.35 26.89
C ASP A 166 5.24 -6.63 26.94
N LYS A 167 4.15 -6.69 26.17
CA LYS A 167 3.31 -7.89 26.07
C LYS A 167 3.90 -8.97 25.16
N VAL A 168 4.56 -8.59 24.04
CA VAL A 168 5.01 -9.54 23.01
C VAL A 168 6.48 -9.93 23.13
N ARG A 169 7.30 -9.15 23.83
CA ARG A 169 8.74 -9.41 23.98
C ARG A 169 9.00 -10.78 24.57
N GLY A 170 9.83 -11.58 23.89
CA GLY A 170 10.13 -12.95 24.30
C GLY A 170 8.95 -13.91 24.21
N LYS A 171 7.90 -13.54 23.48
CA LYS A 171 6.74 -14.39 23.20
C LYS A 171 6.69 -14.78 21.73
N LYS A 172 5.97 -15.84 21.42
CA LYS A 172 5.63 -16.21 20.04
C LYS A 172 4.44 -15.35 19.61
N LEU A 173 4.65 -14.49 18.61
CA LEU A 173 3.63 -13.58 18.13
C LEU A 173 3.02 -14.10 16.82
N VAL A 174 1.72 -14.30 16.80
CA VAL A 174 0.94 -14.67 15.62
C VAL A 174 0.24 -13.42 15.08
N ILE A 175 0.55 -13.03 13.84
CA ILE A 175 -0.17 -11.99 13.10
C ILE A 175 -1.23 -12.69 12.25
N VAL A 176 -2.51 -12.41 12.54
CA VAL A 176 -3.64 -13.02 11.85
C VAL A 176 -4.21 -12.01 10.85
N ALA A 177 -4.03 -12.30 9.57
CA ALA A 177 -4.58 -11.55 8.44
C ALA A 177 -5.82 -12.23 7.84
N ALA A 178 -6.41 -11.62 6.82
CA ALA A 178 -7.73 -11.98 6.31
C ALA A 178 -7.72 -12.95 5.11
N GLY A 179 -6.56 -13.47 4.72
CA GLY A 179 -6.45 -14.39 3.57
C GLY A 179 -7.15 -15.72 3.78
N PRO A 180 -7.53 -16.44 2.71
CA PRO A 180 -8.35 -17.65 2.76
C PRO A 180 -7.80 -18.77 3.64
N SER A 181 -6.47 -18.94 3.69
CA SER A 181 -5.81 -19.98 4.51
C SER A 181 -6.06 -19.85 6.02
N LEU A 182 -6.51 -18.68 6.50
CA LEU A 182 -6.91 -18.50 7.90
C LEU A 182 -7.97 -19.51 8.32
N GLN A 183 -8.89 -19.85 7.42
CA GLN A 183 -10.00 -20.76 7.76
C GLN A 183 -9.52 -22.13 8.19
N GLU A 184 -8.42 -22.60 7.63
CA GLU A 184 -7.80 -23.89 7.96
C GLU A 184 -7.08 -23.84 9.32
N GLU A 185 -6.57 -22.66 9.69
CA GLU A 185 -5.77 -22.46 10.89
C GLU A 185 -6.57 -22.11 12.15
N ILE A 186 -7.88 -21.88 12.06
CA ILE A 186 -8.73 -21.55 13.22
C ILE A 186 -8.63 -22.63 14.31
N GLY A 187 -8.62 -23.91 13.93
CA GLY A 187 -8.48 -25.03 14.86
C GLY A 187 -7.16 -24.99 15.63
N ASN A 188 -6.07 -24.70 14.95
CA ASN A 188 -4.75 -24.57 15.54
C ASN A 188 -4.64 -23.35 16.45
N LEU A 189 -5.13 -22.20 16.00
CA LEU A 189 -5.17 -20.97 16.81
C LEU A 189 -5.93 -21.18 18.12
N LYS A 190 -7.05 -21.91 18.07
CA LYS A 190 -7.85 -22.26 19.26
C LYS A 190 -7.10 -23.21 20.18
N LYS A 191 -6.52 -24.27 19.63
CA LYS A 191 -5.80 -25.31 20.38
C LYS A 191 -4.60 -24.76 21.13
N TYR A 192 -3.83 -23.90 20.49
CA TYR A 192 -2.58 -23.34 21.01
C TYR A 192 -2.71 -21.90 21.49
N ARG A 193 -3.96 -21.44 21.78
CA ARG A 193 -4.24 -20.06 22.16
C ARG A 193 -3.41 -19.53 23.34
N LYS A 194 -3.10 -20.40 24.29
CA LYS A 194 -2.34 -20.06 25.50
C LYS A 194 -0.83 -19.97 25.27
N ASP A 195 -0.34 -20.52 24.18
CA ASP A 195 1.08 -20.63 23.88
C ASP A 195 1.61 -19.46 23.03
N VAL A 196 0.69 -18.61 22.52
CA VAL A 196 1.00 -17.53 21.58
C VAL A 196 0.29 -16.25 21.96
N MET A 197 0.87 -15.11 21.54
CA MET A 197 0.21 -13.81 21.49
C MET A 197 -0.40 -13.61 20.11
N ILE A 198 -1.62 -13.12 20.02
CA ILE A 198 -2.34 -12.91 18.75
C ILE A 198 -2.57 -11.43 18.49
N LEU A 199 -2.01 -10.92 17.40
CA LEU A 199 -2.33 -9.63 16.80
C LEU A 199 -3.22 -9.85 15.58
N SER A 200 -4.48 -9.48 15.66
CA SER A 200 -5.46 -9.65 14.58
C SER A 200 -5.65 -8.35 13.79
N VAL A 201 -5.75 -8.43 12.47
CA VAL A 201 -6.28 -7.30 11.70
C VAL A 201 -7.79 -7.14 11.97
N GLY A 202 -8.30 -5.90 11.86
CA GLY A 202 -9.70 -5.57 12.16
C GLY A 202 -10.70 -6.45 11.41
N THR A 203 -10.46 -6.68 10.13
CA THR A 203 -11.36 -7.42 9.22
C THR A 203 -11.75 -8.82 9.71
N VAL A 204 -10.87 -9.51 10.46
CA VAL A 204 -11.14 -10.89 10.94
C VAL A 204 -11.31 -10.99 12.45
N ALA A 205 -11.12 -9.90 13.19
CA ALA A 205 -11.14 -9.93 14.65
C ALA A 205 -12.46 -10.48 15.20
N GLN A 206 -13.63 -10.03 14.70
CA GLN A 206 -14.93 -10.54 15.10
C GLN A 206 -15.07 -12.04 14.81
N ARG A 207 -14.62 -12.48 13.62
CA ARG A 207 -14.70 -13.89 13.20
C ARG A 207 -13.84 -14.80 14.08
N LEU A 208 -12.66 -14.34 14.49
CA LEU A 208 -11.82 -15.07 15.46
C LEU A 208 -12.55 -15.25 16.79
N ILE A 209 -13.12 -14.16 17.33
CA ILE A 209 -13.88 -14.18 18.59
C ILE A 209 -15.06 -15.14 18.50
N ASP A 210 -15.85 -15.10 17.42
CA ASP A 210 -17.00 -15.98 17.19
C ASP A 210 -16.61 -17.47 17.13
N ASN A 211 -15.36 -17.75 16.69
CA ASN A 211 -14.81 -19.10 16.67
C ASN A 211 -14.10 -19.49 17.98
N GLY A 212 -14.17 -18.65 19.00
CA GLY A 212 -13.56 -18.89 20.32
C GLY A 212 -12.05 -18.64 20.38
N VAL A 213 -11.51 -17.85 19.43
CA VAL A 213 -10.12 -17.37 19.41
C VAL A 213 -10.14 -15.87 19.74
N GLU A 214 -9.86 -15.52 20.98
CA GLU A 214 -9.78 -14.11 21.40
C GLU A 214 -8.38 -13.57 21.12
N PRO A 215 -8.21 -12.54 20.27
CA PRO A 215 -6.90 -11.92 20.04
C PRO A 215 -6.45 -11.11 21.27
N ASP A 216 -5.14 -10.94 21.43
CA ASP A 216 -4.56 -10.09 22.47
C ASP A 216 -4.57 -8.61 22.06
N PHE A 217 -4.53 -8.35 20.75
CA PHE A 217 -4.59 -7.01 20.14
C PHE A 217 -5.33 -7.06 18.80
N ILE A 218 -5.97 -5.97 18.47
CA ILE A 218 -6.53 -5.71 17.14
C ILE A 218 -5.80 -4.51 16.55
N ILE A 219 -5.51 -4.52 15.22
CA ILE A 219 -4.84 -3.42 14.54
C ILE A 219 -5.62 -2.96 13.32
N MET A 220 -5.69 -1.62 13.10
CA MET A 220 -6.44 -0.97 12.04
C MET A 220 -5.70 0.23 11.45
N THR A 221 -5.81 0.45 10.12
CA THR A 221 -5.04 1.50 9.42
C THR A 221 -5.84 2.40 8.50
N ASP A 222 -6.96 1.93 7.92
CA ASP A 222 -7.61 2.62 6.80
C ASP A 222 -8.34 3.90 7.22
N ALA A 223 -8.23 4.95 6.41
CA ALA A 223 -8.83 6.26 6.65
C ALA A 223 -10.33 6.33 6.34
N TRP A 224 -10.87 5.34 5.64
CA TRP A 224 -12.26 5.30 5.17
C TRP A 224 -13.26 5.23 6.34
N GLU A 225 -14.32 6.06 6.29
CA GLU A 225 -15.29 6.21 7.39
C GLU A 225 -15.98 4.90 7.78
N GLY A 226 -16.25 3.99 6.83
CA GLY A 226 -16.86 2.69 7.10
C GLY A 226 -16.01 1.68 7.86
N MET A 227 -14.78 2.00 8.23
CA MET A 227 -13.88 1.11 8.98
C MET A 227 -14.47 0.55 10.27
N TYR A 228 -15.35 1.30 10.93
CA TYR A 228 -15.96 0.86 12.18
C TYR A 228 -16.79 -0.43 12.03
N HIS A 229 -17.28 -0.75 10.83
CA HIS A 229 -18.00 -2.01 10.57
C HIS A 229 -17.16 -3.26 10.89
N GLN A 230 -15.84 -3.15 10.86
CA GLN A 230 -14.96 -4.26 11.21
C GLN A 230 -14.96 -4.56 12.70
N ILE A 231 -15.37 -3.62 13.55
CA ILE A 231 -15.26 -3.73 15.01
C ILE A 231 -16.54 -3.45 15.77
N GLU A 232 -17.60 -2.96 15.14
CA GLU A 232 -18.86 -2.59 15.81
C GLU A 232 -19.56 -3.76 16.50
N GLY A 233 -19.33 -4.99 16.02
CA GLY A 233 -19.84 -6.24 16.60
C GLY A 233 -19.04 -6.71 17.83
N ILE A 234 -17.84 -6.16 18.08
CA ILE A 234 -16.96 -6.61 19.15
C ILE A 234 -17.44 -6.06 20.49
N LYS A 235 -18.09 -6.91 21.29
CA LYS A 235 -18.59 -6.55 22.62
C LYS A 235 -17.53 -6.64 23.72
N LYS A 236 -16.40 -7.30 23.45
CA LYS A 236 -15.30 -7.45 24.39
C LYS A 236 -14.44 -6.20 24.43
N THR A 237 -14.42 -5.51 25.54
CA THR A 237 -13.74 -4.23 25.72
C THR A 237 -12.34 -4.33 26.32
N ASN A 238 -11.91 -5.55 26.67
CA ASN A 238 -10.59 -5.83 27.24
C ASN A 238 -9.49 -6.07 26.18
N ILE A 239 -9.85 -6.14 24.90
CA ILE A 239 -8.88 -6.31 23.81
C ILE A 239 -8.39 -4.91 23.38
N PRO A 240 -7.11 -4.56 23.54
CA PRO A 240 -6.62 -3.27 23.09
C PRO A 240 -6.68 -3.16 21.56
N LEU A 241 -7.15 -2.01 21.08
CA LEU A 241 -7.18 -1.66 19.67
C LEU A 241 -6.02 -0.72 19.34
N LEU A 242 -5.17 -1.12 18.43
CA LEU A 242 -4.05 -0.34 17.91
C LEU A 242 -4.49 0.32 16.61
N VAL A 243 -4.45 1.64 16.57
CA VAL A 243 -4.98 2.41 15.44
C VAL A 243 -3.90 3.33 14.91
N LEU A 244 -3.71 3.30 13.59
CA LEU A 244 -2.85 4.29 12.95
C LEU A 244 -3.44 5.69 13.13
N ALA A 245 -2.64 6.68 13.48
CA ALA A 245 -3.11 8.04 13.78
C ALA A 245 -3.80 8.75 12.59
N THR A 246 -3.77 8.16 11.41
CA THR A 246 -4.49 8.57 10.20
C THR A 246 -5.72 7.72 9.89
N ALA A 247 -5.94 6.62 10.64
CA ALA A 247 -7.09 5.74 10.43
C ALA A 247 -8.41 6.45 10.77
N SER A 248 -9.50 5.92 10.26
CA SER A 248 -10.83 6.50 10.43
C SER A 248 -11.17 6.78 11.89
N PHE A 249 -11.49 8.02 12.20
CA PHE A 249 -11.92 8.43 13.53
C PHE A 249 -13.29 7.86 13.93
N SER A 250 -14.07 7.34 12.98
CA SER A 250 -15.34 6.66 13.28
C SER A 250 -15.15 5.51 14.27
N VAL A 251 -14.01 4.83 14.22
CA VAL A 251 -13.63 3.74 15.13
C VAL A 251 -13.74 4.15 16.60
N TYR A 252 -13.35 5.38 16.95
CA TYR A 252 -13.43 5.91 18.31
C TYR A 252 -14.86 5.91 18.89
N LYS A 253 -15.83 6.15 18.02
CA LYS A 253 -17.25 6.19 18.41
C LYS A 253 -17.80 4.79 18.71
N TYR A 254 -17.37 3.80 17.97
CA TYR A 254 -17.97 2.46 18.00
C TYR A 254 -17.21 1.47 18.88
N TYR A 255 -15.88 1.60 19.01
CA TYR A 255 -15.12 0.75 19.91
C TYR A 255 -15.15 1.27 21.34
N LYS A 256 -15.52 0.41 22.31
CA LYS A 256 -15.67 0.77 23.73
C LYS A 256 -14.51 0.29 24.61
N GLY A 257 -13.53 -0.36 24.02
CA GLY A 257 -12.33 -0.80 24.71
C GLY A 257 -11.22 0.26 24.72
N ILE A 258 -10.04 -0.15 25.14
CA ILE A 258 -8.84 0.70 25.16
C ILE A 258 -8.32 0.86 23.74
N ILE A 259 -8.01 2.09 23.34
CA ILE A 259 -7.44 2.45 22.05
C ILE A 259 -6.06 3.08 22.27
N TYR A 260 -5.07 2.64 21.46
CA TYR A 260 -3.73 3.21 21.39
C TYR A 260 -3.41 3.64 19.99
N LEU A 261 -2.61 4.71 19.84
CA LEU A 261 -2.21 5.26 18.55
C LEU A 261 -0.85 4.72 18.10
N LEU A 262 -0.70 4.60 16.79
CA LEU A 262 0.56 4.33 16.10
C LEU A 262 0.83 5.45 15.10
N TYR A 263 2.09 5.80 14.89
CA TYR A 263 2.51 6.86 13.99
C TYR A 263 3.30 6.29 12.81
N GLN A 264 3.01 6.76 11.59
CA GLN A 264 3.61 6.23 10.36
C GLN A 264 4.69 7.13 9.79
N GLU A 265 5.69 6.52 9.17
CA GLU A 265 6.63 7.18 8.27
C GLU A 265 5.93 7.66 6.99
N GLY A 266 6.46 8.72 6.36
CA GLY A 266 5.97 9.24 5.09
C GLY A 266 4.68 10.09 5.19
N TYR A 267 4.26 10.45 6.40
CA TYR A 267 3.19 11.40 6.63
C TYR A 267 3.67 12.50 7.58
N ASP A 268 3.99 13.67 7.04
CA ASP A 268 4.72 14.76 7.71
C ASP A 268 4.17 15.11 9.09
N LYS A 269 2.84 15.19 9.25
CA LYS A 269 2.19 15.52 10.54
C LYS A 269 2.40 14.44 11.59
N ALA A 270 2.42 13.16 11.19
CA ALA A 270 2.70 12.07 12.12
C ALA A 270 4.19 12.09 12.53
N GLU A 271 5.09 12.33 11.58
CA GLU A 271 6.53 12.45 11.83
C GLU A 271 6.84 13.62 12.76
N GLU A 272 6.20 14.79 12.56
CA GLU A 272 6.37 15.95 13.44
C GLU A 272 5.96 15.63 14.89
N VAL A 273 4.80 15.00 15.09
CA VAL A 273 4.33 14.64 16.44
C VAL A 273 5.21 13.56 17.04
N ALA A 274 5.60 12.53 16.28
CA ALA A 274 6.45 11.45 16.75
C ALA A 274 7.84 11.97 17.16
N ASN A 275 8.46 12.81 16.35
CA ASN A 275 9.75 13.41 16.66
C ASN A 275 9.70 14.29 17.93
N ARG A 276 8.63 15.09 18.08
CA ARG A 276 8.48 15.95 19.27
C ARG A 276 8.25 15.18 20.57
N LYS A 277 7.58 14.01 20.47
CA LYS A 277 7.22 13.18 21.63
C LYS A 277 8.13 11.96 21.80
N GLU A 278 9.14 11.81 20.96
CA GLU A 278 10.06 10.65 20.93
C GLU A 278 9.32 9.32 20.74
N TYR A 279 8.23 9.33 19.97
CA TYR A 279 7.52 8.12 19.60
C TYR A 279 8.15 7.44 18.40
N PRO A 280 8.14 6.10 18.32
CA PRO A 280 8.60 5.39 17.14
C PRO A 280 7.69 5.65 15.94
N LEU A 281 8.30 5.59 14.77
CA LEU A 281 7.62 5.63 13.48
C LEU A 281 7.60 4.23 12.87
N TYR A 282 6.49 3.90 12.23
CA TYR A 282 6.28 2.61 11.59
C TYR A 282 6.16 2.76 10.09
N SER A 283 6.85 1.87 9.39
CA SER A 283 6.78 1.81 7.94
C SER A 283 5.50 1.09 7.49
N VAL A 284 4.77 1.70 6.56
CA VAL A 284 3.48 1.18 6.07
C VAL A 284 3.57 0.90 4.57
N GLY A 285 3.25 -0.33 4.18
CA GLY A 285 3.31 -0.77 2.77
C GLY A 285 1.97 -0.74 2.04
N GLY A 286 0.98 0.00 2.57
CA GLY A 286 -0.35 0.13 1.95
C GLY A 286 -1.39 -0.91 2.38
N SER A 287 -1.06 -1.78 3.34
CA SER A 287 -2.00 -2.73 3.95
C SER A 287 -1.75 -2.85 5.45
N VAL A 288 -2.80 -3.14 6.21
CA VAL A 288 -2.73 -3.29 7.67
C VAL A 288 -1.72 -4.35 8.12
N ILE A 289 -1.54 -5.44 7.35
CA ILE A 289 -0.56 -6.49 7.69
C ILE A 289 0.89 -5.98 7.60
N THR A 290 1.17 -5.02 6.72
CA THR A 290 2.51 -4.42 6.60
C THR A 290 2.86 -3.60 7.83
N LEU A 291 1.92 -2.81 8.36
CA LEU A 291 2.08 -2.13 9.65
C LEU A 291 2.22 -3.13 10.81
N ALA A 292 1.37 -4.17 10.85
CA ALA A 292 1.41 -5.20 11.88
C ALA A 292 2.77 -5.90 11.93
N LEU A 293 3.34 -6.20 10.77
CA LEU A 293 4.67 -6.82 10.66
C LEU A 293 5.79 -5.86 11.12
N ASP A 294 5.74 -4.59 10.71
CA ASP A 294 6.77 -3.61 11.10
C ASP A 294 6.73 -3.35 12.62
N LEU A 295 5.54 -3.18 13.19
CA LEU A 295 5.34 -3.09 14.64
C LEU A 295 5.89 -4.33 15.36
N ALA A 296 5.62 -5.53 14.85
CA ALA A 296 6.10 -6.77 15.42
C ALA A 296 7.63 -6.86 15.38
N ILE A 297 8.26 -6.56 14.24
CA ILE A 297 9.73 -6.57 14.09
C ILE A 297 10.38 -5.60 15.06
N GLN A 298 9.88 -4.37 15.18
CA GLN A 298 10.42 -3.36 16.09
C GLN A 298 10.22 -3.75 17.57
N SER A 299 9.19 -4.54 17.89
CA SER A 299 8.88 -5.00 19.25
C SER A 299 9.65 -6.23 19.71
N LYS A 300 10.40 -6.89 18.81
CA LYS A 300 11.31 -8.01 19.07
C LYS A 300 10.67 -9.17 19.88
N PRO A 301 9.59 -9.80 19.40
CA PRO A 301 9.12 -11.07 19.94
C PRO A 301 10.18 -12.16 19.71
N ASP A 302 9.98 -13.35 20.32
CA ASP A 302 10.86 -14.50 20.08
C ASP A 302 10.79 -14.98 18.61
N LYS A 303 9.59 -15.01 18.06
CA LYS A 303 9.32 -15.31 16.64
C LYS A 303 8.00 -14.66 16.19
N ILE A 304 7.86 -14.48 14.87
CA ILE A 304 6.64 -13.99 14.24
C ILE A 304 6.07 -15.11 13.35
N VAL A 305 4.78 -15.37 13.47
CA VAL A 305 4.06 -16.35 12.63
C VAL A 305 2.95 -15.62 11.87
N LEU A 306 2.98 -15.68 10.55
CA LEU A 306 1.95 -15.11 9.68
C LEU A 306 0.89 -16.17 9.38
N VAL A 307 -0.37 -15.86 9.66
CA VAL A 307 -1.55 -16.68 9.39
C VAL A 307 -2.52 -15.89 8.52
N GLY A 308 -3.03 -16.48 7.45
CA GLY A 308 -3.91 -15.78 6.51
C GLY A 308 -3.21 -14.65 5.72
N ALA A 309 -1.90 -14.74 5.56
CA ALA A 309 -1.10 -13.80 4.75
C ALA A 309 -0.93 -14.32 3.32
N ASP A 310 -2.01 -14.72 2.68
CA ASP A 310 -2.01 -15.40 1.38
C ASP A 310 -1.46 -14.55 0.24
N MET A 311 -1.64 -13.23 0.26
CA MET A 311 -1.20 -12.28 -0.77
C MET A 311 -1.60 -12.70 -2.19
N ALA A 312 -2.65 -13.50 -2.33
CA ALA A 312 -3.13 -14.08 -3.56
C ALA A 312 -4.58 -14.57 -3.42
N TYR A 313 -5.20 -14.92 -4.55
CA TYR A 313 -6.48 -15.58 -4.59
C TYR A 313 -6.30 -17.09 -4.43
N THR A 314 -6.49 -17.59 -3.24
CA THR A 314 -6.47 -19.03 -2.98
C THR A 314 -7.87 -19.60 -3.21
N ASP A 315 -7.98 -20.60 -4.09
CA ASP A 315 -9.26 -21.20 -4.52
C ASP A 315 -10.29 -20.17 -5.03
N GLY A 316 -9.80 -19.15 -5.74
CA GLY A 316 -10.62 -18.08 -6.32
C GLY A 316 -11.17 -17.07 -5.31
N LYS A 317 -10.69 -17.07 -4.07
CA LYS A 317 -11.11 -16.17 -2.99
C LYS A 317 -9.96 -15.25 -2.58
N GLU A 318 -10.28 -13.99 -2.28
CA GLU A 318 -9.33 -13.02 -1.72
C GLU A 318 -9.30 -13.06 -0.19
N HIS A 319 -10.45 -13.26 0.43
CA HIS A 319 -10.59 -13.23 1.88
C HIS A 319 -11.18 -14.50 2.45
N ALA A 320 -10.77 -14.82 3.69
CA ALA A 320 -11.39 -15.87 4.50
C ALA A 320 -12.88 -15.57 4.76
N PHE A 321 -13.67 -16.60 4.92
CA PHE A 321 -15.10 -16.52 5.25
C PHE A 321 -15.99 -15.86 4.19
N THR A 322 -15.50 -15.65 2.97
CA THR A 322 -16.31 -15.20 1.84
C THR A 322 -16.73 -16.38 0.97
N ASN A 323 -17.97 -16.32 0.43
CA ASN A 323 -18.44 -17.25 -0.57
C ASN A 323 -18.38 -16.66 -1.99
N GLN A 324 -18.02 -15.38 -2.12
CA GLN A 324 -17.87 -14.73 -3.42
C GLN A 324 -16.58 -15.15 -4.09
N LEU A 325 -16.70 -15.62 -5.32
CA LEU A 325 -15.57 -15.80 -6.24
C LEU A 325 -15.37 -14.48 -6.98
N ASP A 326 -14.21 -13.88 -6.84
CA ASP A 326 -13.89 -12.58 -7.46
C ASP A 326 -13.45 -12.74 -8.93
N GLY A 327 -14.31 -13.36 -9.76
CA GLY A 327 -14.00 -13.73 -11.13
C GLY A 327 -13.48 -12.59 -12.02
N LYS A 328 -14.00 -11.35 -11.86
CA LYS A 328 -13.56 -10.19 -12.66
C LYS A 328 -12.15 -9.71 -12.32
N GLN A 329 -11.70 -9.88 -11.10
CA GLN A 329 -10.33 -9.48 -10.69
C GLN A 329 -9.29 -10.53 -11.11
N LEU A 330 -9.70 -11.78 -11.28
CA LEU A 330 -8.84 -12.86 -11.76
C LEU A 330 -8.43 -12.70 -13.23
N GLU A 331 -9.27 -12.09 -14.08
CA GLU A 331 -8.97 -11.88 -15.50
C GLU A 331 -7.78 -10.95 -15.75
N ASN A 332 -7.49 -10.03 -14.83
CA ASN A 332 -6.36 -9.10 -14.90
C ASN A 332 -5.29 -9.40 -13.84
N GLY A 333 -5.34 -10.58 -13.25
CA GLY A 333 -4.41 -11.01 -12.20
C GLY A 333 -3.01 -11.30 -12.73
N ARG A 334 -2.03 -11.22 -11.80
CA ARG A 334 -0.64 -11.61 -12.04
C ARG A 334 -0.41 -13.02 -11.51
N LEU A 335 0.40 -13.80 -12.22
CA LEU A 335 0.89 -15.08 -11.70
C LEU A 335 2.15 -14.85 -10.86
N VAL A 336 2.15 -15.35 -9.62
CA VAL A 336 3.29 -15.32 -8.72
C VAL A 336 3.57 -16.70 -8.18
N GLU A 337 4.79 -16.95 -7.71
CA GLU A 337 5.18 -18.22 -7.11
C GLU A 337 4.29 -18.53 -5.90
N LYS A 338 3.80 -19.76 -5.82
CA LYS A 338 2.95 -20.28 -4.74
C LYS A 338 3.79 -21.00 -3.68
N ILE A 339 3.39 -20.91 -2.41
CA ILE A 339 3.90 -21.77 -1.34
C ILE A 339 3.67 -23.22 -1.69
N GLY A 340 4.70 -24.05 -1.53
CA GLY A 340 4.65 -25.48 -1.91
C GLY A 340 4.86 -25.74 -3.40
N GLY A 341 5.10 -24.73 -4.23
CA GLY A 341 5.41 -24.83 -5.65
C GLY A 341 4.24 -24.50 -6.57
N GLY A 342 4.58 -24.24 -7.86
CA GLY A 342 3.63 -23.79 -8.87
C GLY A 342 3.35 -22.29 -8.78
N TYR A 343 2.22 -21.85 -9.35
CA TYR A 343 1.84 -20.45 -9.45
C TYR A 343 0.43 -20.22 -8.92
N VAL A 344 0.18 -19.01 -8.43
CA VAL A 344 -1.13 -18.56 -7.97
C VAL A 344 -1.40 -17.15 -8.49
N THR A 345 -2.67 -16.84 -8.73
CA THR A 345 -3.09 -15.51 -9.20
C THR A 345 -3.15 -14.53 -8.04
N THR A 346 -2.57 -13.34 -8.25
CA THR A 346 -2.65 -12.22 -7.31
C THR A 346 -3.07 -10.93 -8.02
N THR A 347 -3.55 -9.94 -7.27
CA THR A 347 -3.76 -8.59 -7.79
C THR A 347 -2.48 -7.76 -7.69
N LYS A 348 -2.49 -6.62 -8.39
CA LYS A 348 -1.42 -5.63 -8.30
C LYS A 348 -1.19 -5.17 -6.86
N ASN A 349 -2.25 -4.88 -6.12
CA ASN A 349 -2.15 -4.40 -4.74
C ASN A 349 -1.57 -5.47 -3.80
N LEU A 350 -2.09 -6.70 -3.86
CA LEU A 350 -1.56 -7.80 -3.04
C LEU A 350 -0.09 -8.10 -3.35
N ASP A 351 0.31 -8.02 -4.63
CA ASP A 351 1.73 -8.19 -5.03
C ASP A 351 2.62 -7.06 -4.51
N ILE A 352 2.11 -5.82 -4.47
CA ILE A 352 2.81 -4.68 -3.85
C ILE A 352 3.04 -4.94 -2.36
N TYR A 353 2.01 -5.39 -1.63
CA TYR A 353 2.12 -5.69 -0.21
C TYR A 353 3.10 -6.84 0.06
N ARG A 354 3.03 -7.91 -0.75
CA ARG A 354 3.97 -9.04 -0.70
C ARG A 354 5.42 -8.57 -0.88
N LYS A 355 5.70 -7.81 -1.92
CA LYS A 355 7.04 -7.28 -2.21
C LYS A 355 7.53 -6.31 -1.14
N TRP A 356 6.62 -5.53 -0.56
CA TRP A 356 6.96 -4.68 0.58
C TRP A 356 7.41 -5.51 1.78
N ILE A 357 6.69 -6.59 2.11
CA ILE A 357 7.08 -7.52 3.17
C ILE A 357 8.46 -8.11 2.88
N GLU A 358 8.70 -8.62 1.68
CA GLU A 358 10.00 -9.17 1.27
C GLU A 358 11.14 -8.17 1.44
N LYS A 359 10.93 -6.92 1.01
CA LYS A 359 11.91 -5.85 1.17
C LYS A 359 12.16 -5.50 2.64
N ARG A 360 11.08 -5.52 3.45
CA ARG A 360 11.20 -5.24 4.90
C ARG A 360 12.00 -6.31 5.61
N LEU A 361 11.80 -7.57 5.23
CA LEU A 361 12.53 -8.71 5.80
C LEU A 361 14.02 -8.76 5.42
N GLN A 362 14.43 -8.05 4.38
CA GLN A 362 15.86 -7.90 4.00
C GLN A 362 16.62 -6.86 4.85
N LYS A 363 15.93 -6.05 5.65
CA LYS A 363 16.52 -4.98 6.46
C LYS A 363 16.60 -5.42 7.92
N ASP A 364 17.82 -5.70 8.41
CA ASP A 364 18.18 -5.88 9.83
C ASP A 364 17.07 -6.46 10.72
N VAL A 365 16.60 -7.67 10.36
CA VAL A 365 15.54 -8.36 11.08
C VAL A 365 16.15 -9.48 11.91
N ASP A 366 16.27 -9.25 13.22
CA ASP A 366 16.79 -10.23 14.18
C ASP A 366 15.80 -11.36 14.51
N VAL A 367 14.54 -11.23 14.10
CA VAL A 367 13.44 -12.13 14.43
C VAL A 367 13.11 -13.04 13.25
N LYS A 368 12.99 -14.34 13.48
CA LYS A 368 12.50 -15.27 12.45
C LYS A 368 11.01 -15.08 12.19
N VAL A 369 10.65 -14.98 10.90
CA VAL A 369 9.28 -14.86 10.43
C VAL A 369 8.87 -16.13 9.71
N TYR A 370 7.88 -16.81 10.25
CA TYR A 370 7.27 -18.01 9.68
C TYR A 370 6.00 -17.66 8.93
N ASN A 371 5.74 -18.34 7.82
CA ASN A 371 4.50 -18.21 7.06
C ASN A 371 3.81 -19.55 6.96
N VAL A 372 2.60 -19.64 7.52
CA VAL A 372 1.77 -20.86 7.49
C VAL A 372 0.58 -20.71 6.52
N SER A 373 0.56 -19.65 5.73
CA SER A 373 -0.46 -19.43 4.70
C SER A 373 -0.21 -20.33 3.48
N HIS A 374 -1.19 -20.43 2.57
CA HIS A 374 -1.12 -21.31 1.39
C HIS A 374 -1.14 -20.55 0.06
N GLY A 375 -1.03 -19.23 0.09
CA GLY A 375 -1.10 -18.35 -1.07
C GLY A 375 0.24 -18.14 -1.78
N ALA A 376 0.52 -16.89 -2.12
CA ALA A 376 1.77 -16.48 -2.74
C ALA A 376 2.95 -16.64 -1.79
N LYS A 377 4.08 -17.10 -2.32
CA LYS A 377 5.34 -17.17 -1.58
C LYS A 377 5.82 -15.77 -1.22
N ILE A 378 6.23 -15.60 0.03
CA ILE A 378 6.83 -14.38 0.56
C ILE A 378 8.30 -14.68 0.87
N HIS A 379 9.21 -14.20 0.02
CA HIS A 379 10.65 -14.45 0.21
C HIS A 379 11.15 -13.79 1.51
N GLY A 380 12.01 -14.52 2.22
CA GLY A 380 12.50 -14.12 3.54
C GLY A 380 11.68 -14.68 4.72
N THR A 381 10.55 -15.34 4.46
CA THR A 381 9.83 -16.13 5.47
C THR A 381 10.21 -17.60 5.43
N VAL A 382 10.00 -18.30 6.55
CA VAL A 382 10.12 -19.77 6.64
C VAL A 382 8.75 -20.38 6.45
N GLU A 383 8.55 -21.07 5.31
CA GLU A 383 7.30 -21.79 5.02
C GLU A 383 7.22 -23.07 5.88
N THR A 384 6.15 -23.24 6.66
CA THR A 384 6.02 -24.39 7.56
C THR A 384 4.57 -24.56 8.06
N SER A 385 4.30 -25.62 8.81
CA SER A 385 3.03 -25.82 9.53
C SER A 385 2.95 -24.93 10.78
N PHE A 386 1.72 -24.65 11.22
CA PHE A 386 1.49 -23.85 12.43
C PHE A 386 2.21 -24.42 13.67
N LEU A 387 2.10 -25.73 13.88
CA LEU A 387 2.75 -26.39 15.03
C LEU A 387 4.26 -26.18 15.03
N HIS A 388 4.91 -26.43 13.90
CA HIS A 388 6.36 -26.26 13.79
C HIS A 388 6.81 -24.80 13.91
N ALA A 389 5.98 -23.85 13.44
CA ALA A 389 6.25 -22.44 13.62
C ALA A 389 6.24 -22.00 15.09
N ILE A 390 5.41 -22.64 15.93
CA ILE A 390 5.29 -22.28 17.35
C ILE A 390 6.15 -23.15 18.29
N GLU A 391 6.72 -24.23 17.84
CA GLU A 391 7.74 -25.00 18.58
C GLU A 391 9.05 -24.20 18.66
#